data_ded09903cb884b345aa0330ea5f1b1d0
#
_entry.id   ded09903cb884b345aa0330ea5f1b1d0
#
_cell.length_a   1.000
_cell.length_b   1.000
_cell.length_c   1.000
_cell.angle_alpha   90.00
_cell.angle_beta   90.00
_cell.angle_gamma   90.00
#
_symmetry.space_group_name_H-M   'P 1'
#
loop_
_entity.id
_entity.type
_entity.pdbx_description
1 polymer ?
#
loop_
_entity_poly.entity_id
_entity_poly.type
_entity_poly.pdbx_seq_one_letter_code
_entity_poly.pdbx_strand_id
1 'polypeptide(L)' 'MTEDLRKQIIYLSSLDIIRRMLRDGIASREVLERLNRRNAESMGCKPVAL' A
#
# COMPACT_ATOMS: atom_id res chain seq x y z
N MET A 1 4.05 19.17 9.61
CA MET A 1 4.11 18.10 8.60
C MET A 1 3.32 18.52 7.37
N THR A 2 3.90 18.36 6.17
CA THR A 2 3.20 18.71 4.94
C THR A 2 2.15 17.64 4.60
N GLU A 3 1.15 18.03 3.80
CA GLU A 3 0.12 17.10 3.33
C GLU A 3 0.73 15.95 2.52
N ASP A 4 1.72 16.24 1.69
CA ASP A 4 2.38 15.21 0.87
C ASP A 4 3.11 14.18 1.75
N LEU A 5 3.80 14.64 2.78
CA LEU A 5 4.50 13.75 3.70
C LEU A 5 3.52 12.89 4.47
N ARG A 6 2.40 13.48 4.91
CA ARG A 6 1.35 12.75 5.59
C ARG A 6 0.79 11.63 4.73
N LYS A 7 0.51 11.91 3.45
CA LYS A 7 -0.01 10.92 2.51
C LYS A 7 0.99 9.78 2.29
N GLN A 8 2.26 10.10 2.20
CA GLN A 8 3.31 9.08 2.07
C GLN A 8 3.34 8.15 3.29
N ILE A 9 3.23 8.70 4.48
CA ILE A 9 3.22 7.91 5.70
C ILE A 9 2.00 6.98 5.74
N ILE A 10 0.84 7.49 5.37
CA ILE A 10 -0.39 6.69 5.32
C ILE A 10 -0.23 5.56 4.31
N TYR A 11 0.29 5.85 3.13
CA TYR A 11 0.51 4.82 2.10
C TYR A 11 1.50 3.75 2.59
N LEU A 12 2.63 4.14 3.18
CA LEU A 12 3.62 3.18 3.68
C LEU A 12 3.08 2.31 4.80
N SER A 13 2.20 2.86 5.64
CA SER A 13 1.52 2.08 6.68
C SER A 13 0.59 1.04 6.05
N SER A 14 -0.15 1.41 5.01
CA SER A 14 -1.04 0.47 4.31
C SER A 14 -0.22 -0.61 3.60
N LEU A 15 0.93 -0.26 3.05
CA LEU A 15 1.82 -1.21 2.38
C LEU A 15 2.33 -2.28 3.36
N ASP A 16 2.67 -1.88 4.57
CA ASP A 16 3.12 -2.81 5.61
C ASP A 16 2.02 -3.84 5.94
N ILE A 17 0.79 -3.38 6.06
CA ILE A 17 -0.35 -4.25 6.32
C ILE A 17 -0.56 -5.22 5.15
N ILE A 18 -0.49 -4.73 3.92
CA ILE A 18 -0.65 -5.55 2.72
C ILE A 18 0.42 -6.65 2.65
N ARG A 19 1.66 -6.31 2.97
CA ARG A 19 2.75 -7.29 2.99
C ARG A 19 2.53 -8.38 4.03
N ARG A 20 1.98 -8.02 5.18
CA ARG A 20 1.62 -9.00 6.22
C ARG A 20 0.51 -9.92 5.74
N MET A 21 -0.49 -9.39 5.07
CA MET A 21 -1.58 -10.19 4.50
C MET A 21 -1.06 -11.18 3.46
N LEU A 22 -0.12 -10.75 2.63
CA LEU A 22 0.51 -11.62 1.64
C LEU A 22 1.30 -12.74 2.32
N ARG A 23 2.11 -12.39 3.31
CA ARG A 23 2.91 -13.36 4.08
C ARG A 23 2.02 -14.41 4.75
N ASP A 24 0.89 -13.96 5.32
CA ASP A 24 0.00 -14.84 6.07
C ASP A 24 -1.01 -15.58 5.19
N GLY A 25 -0.96 -15.37 3.87
CA GLY A 25 -1.83 -16.07 2.94
C GLY A 25 -3.31 -15.66 3.04
N ILE A 26 -3.59 -14.46 3.54
CA ILE A 26 -4.97 -13.98 3.73
C ILE A 26 -5.65 -13.69 2.39
N ALA A 27 -4.87 -13.21 1.41
CA ALA A 27 -5.38 -12.90 0.08
C ALA A 27 -4.31 -13.21 -0.96
N SER A 28 -4.71 -13.35 -2.23
CA SER A 28 -3.77 -13.63 -3.31
C SER A 28 -2.90 -12.42 -3.61
N ARG A 29 -1.71 -12.68 -4.17
CA ARG A 29 -0.79 -11.62 -4.58
C ARG A 29 -1.47 -10.67 -5.58
N GLU A 30 -2.21 -11.21 -6.53
CA GLU A 30 -2.89 -10.41 -7.55
C GLU A 30 -3.87 -9.42 -6.93
N VAL A 31 -4.66 -9.86 -5.97
CA VAL A 31 -5.61 -9.00 -5.26
C VAL A 31 -4.86 -7.94 -4.47
N LEU A 32 -3.80 -8.33 -3.77
CA LEU A 32 -3.02 -7.40 -2.95
C LEU A 32 -2.25 -6.38 -3.79
N GLU A 33 -1.74 -6.78 -4.94
CA GLU A 33 -1.09 -5.84 -5.86
C GLU A 33 -2.08 -4.79 -6.38
N ARG A 34 -3.31 -5.21 -6.69
CA ARG A 34 -4.36 -4.31 -7.11
C ARG A 34 -4.73 -3.32 -6.01
N LEU A 35 -4.86 -3.81 -4.79
CA LEU A 35 -5.15 -2.98 -3.63
C LEU A 35 -4.02 -1.98 -3.37
N ASN A 36 -2.78 -2.45 -3.46
CA ASN A 36 -1.61 -1.60 -3.28
C ASN A 36 -1.59 -0.45 -4.29
N ARG A 37 -1.82 -0.76 -5.56
CA ARG A 37 -1.86 0.25 -6.63
C ARG A 37 -2.94 1.28 -6.36
N ARG A 38 -4.11 0.82 -5.96
CA ARG A 38 -5.24 1.68 -5.65
C ARG A 38 -4.94 2.62 -4.47
N ASN A 39 -4.30 2.09 -3.43
CA ASN A 39 -3.91 2.90 -2.28
C ASN A 39 -2.86 3.94 -2.65
N ALA A 40 -1.88 3.57 -3.48
CA ALA A 40 -0.86 4.49 -3.95
C ALA A 40 -1.48 5.64 -4.75
N GLU A 41 -2.36 5.32 -5.69
CA GLU A 41 -3.05 6.33 -6.50
C GLU A 41 -3.88 7.28 -5.63
N SER A 42 -4.58 6.73 -4.65
CA SER A 42 -5.41 7.49 -3.73
C SER A 42 -4.59 8.49 -2.93
N MET A 43 -3.34 8.16 -2.62
CA MET A 43 -2.43 9.01 -1.85
C MET A 43 -1.46 9.82 -2.71
N GLY A 44 -1.60 9.74 -4.04
CA GLY A 44 -0.71 10.45 -4.94
C GLY A 44 0.72 9.95 -4.92
N CYS A 45 0.91 8.67 -4.59
CA CYS A 45 2.23 8.05 -4.49
C CYS A 45 2.45 7.07 -5.65
N LYS A 46 3.71 6.77 -5.95
CA LYS A 46 4.04 5.71 -6.89
C LYS A 46 3.96 4.36 -6.16
N PRO A 47 3.34 3.34 -6.77
CA PRO A 47 3.25 2.04 -6.12
C PRO A 47 4.65 1.44 -5.89
N VAL A 48 4.84 0.92 -4.69
CA VAL A 48 6.06 0.21 -4.32
C VAL A 48 5.78 -1.28 -4.47
N ALA A 49 6.75 -2.03 -4.97
CA ALA A 49 6.58 -3.48 -5.16
C ALA A 49 6.33 -4.18 -3.82
N LEU A 50 5.47 -5.18 -3.82
CA LEU A 50 5.22 -6.02 -2.64
C LEU A 50 6.40 -7.02 -2.41
#